data_9f161f2701a79d5803cf66818d2e5561
#
_entry.id   9f161f2701a79d5803cf66818d2e5561
#
_cell.length_a   1.000
_cell.length_b   1.000
_cell.length_c   1.000
_cell.angle_alpha   90.00
_cell.angle_beta   90.00
_cell.angle_gamma   90.00
#
_symmetry.space_group_name_H-M   'P 1'
#
loop_
_entity.id
_entity.type
_entity.pdbx_description
1 polymer ?
#
loop_
_entity_poly.entity_id
_entity_poly.type
_entity_poly.pdbx_seq_one_letter_code
_entity_poly.pdbx_strand_id
1 'polypeptide(L)'
;MLKNTLIWLFLLGFSQASELELQKEQIATLTNELARLCPTLQKSIKDRTANFIKFTKDDCAISFGYLLGTKAFGSEQTNCQSQKLKAFESKLKEELGNSRIP
;
A
#
# COMPACT_ATOMS: atom_id res chain seq x y z
N MET A 1 16.51 28.42 6.01
CA MET A 1 15.68 28.09 7.16
C MET A 1 14.20 28.21 6.86
N LEU A 2 13.76 29.28 6.22
CA LEU A 2 12.35 29.43 5.82
C LEU A 2 11.89 28.33 4.85
N LYS A 3 12.78 27.90 3.96
CA LYS A 3 12.47 26.82 3.00
C LYS A 3 12.17 25.47 3.69
N ASN A 4 12.89 25.16 4.77
CA ASN A 4 12.68 23.92 5.51
C ASN A 4 11.35 23.92 6.24
N THR A 5 10.95 25.05 6.80
CA THR A 5 9.67 25.19 7.49
C THR A 5 8.50 25.03 6.52
N LEU A 6 8.61 25.58 5.30
CA LEU A 6 7.59 25.44 4.27
C LEU A 6 7.48 24.01 3.79
N ILE A 7 8.60 23.32 3.64
CA ILE A 7 8.62 21.91 3.24
C ILE A 7 7.93 21.04 4.29
N TRP A 8 8.15 21.31 5.57
CA TRP A 8 7.51 20.60 6.67
C TRP A 8 6.00 20.78 6.66
N LEU A 9 5.52 21.99 6.48
CA LEU A 9 4.08 22.27 6.39
C LEU A 9 3.44 21.58 5.20
N PHE A 10 4.14 21.58 4.07
CA PHE A 10 3.68 20.92 2.85
C PHE A 10 3.56 19.41 3.06
N LEU A 11 4.57 18.80 3.69
CA LEU A 11 4.57 17.36 3.98
C LEU A 11 3.44 16.98 4.94
N LEU A 12 3.15 17.80 5.94
CA LEU A 12 2.07 17.56 6.87
C LEU A 12 0.70 17.60 6.19
N GLY A 13 0.54 18.50 5.20
CA GLY A 13 -0.72 18.62 4.47
C GLY A 13 -1.04 17.43 3.57
N PHE A 14 -0.03 16.68 3.16
CA PHE A 14 -0.20 15.53 2.26
C PHE A 14 0.15 14.19 2.92
N SER A 15 0.26 14.15 4.25
CA SER A 15 0.80 13.00 4.98
C SER A 15 0.08 11.68 4.68
N GLN A 16 -1.26 11.65 4.63
CA GLN A 16 -2.01 10.41 4.41
C GLN A 16 -1.86 9.89 2.99
N ALA A 17 -1.98 10.77 1.98
CA ALA A 17 -1.83 10.37 0.58
C ALA A 17 -0.40 9.92 0.30
N SER A 18 0.60 10.64 0.83
CA SER A 18 2.01 10.29 0.67
C SER A 18 2.34 8.97 1.34
N GLU A 19 1.78 8.70 2.52
CA GLU A 19 1.98 7.44 3.23
C GLU A 19 1.44 6.25 2.43
N LEU A 20 0.25 6.39 1.86
CA LEU A 20 -0.37 5.33 1.07
C LEU A 20 0.47 5.04 -0.18
N GLU A 21 0.95 6.07 -0.86
CA GLU A 21 1.81 5.90 -2.04
C GLU A 21 3.13 5.23 -1.67
N LEU A 22 3.73 5.61 -0.54
CA LEU A 22 4.95 4.97 -0.05
C LEU A 22 4.73 3.50 0.28
N GLN A 23 3.59 3.15 0.87
CA GLN A 23 3.24 1.77 1.13
C GLN A 23 3.13 0.96 -0.17
N LYS A 24 2.50 1.53 -1.19
CA LYS A 24 2.38 0.88 -2.50
C LYS A 24 3.75 0.67 -3.15
N GLU A 25 4.63 1.64 -3.04
CA GLU A 25 6.01 1.53 -3.54
C GLU A 25 6.79 0.43 -2.84
N GLN A 26 6.67 0.35 -1.52
CA GLN A 26 7.32 -0.69 -0.74
C GLN A 26 6.80 -2.07 -1.12
N ILE A 27 5.49 -2.19 -1.29
CA ILE A 27 4.86 -3.43 -1.73
C ILE A 27 5.35 -3.82 -3.13
N ALA A 28 5.47 -2.85 -4.04
CA ALA A 28 5.99 -3.10 -5.38
C ALA A 28 7.43 -3.61 -5.33
N THR A 29 8.26 -3.01 -4.48
CA THR A 29 9.65 -3.44 -4.30
C THR A 29 9.74 -4.87 -3.78
N LEU A 30 8.95 -5.19 -2.75
CA LEU A 30 8.92 -6.54 -2.18
C LEU A 30 8.37 -7.56 -3.18
N THR A 31 7.36 -7.17 -3.95
CA THR A 31 6.77 -8.02 -4.99
C THR A 31 7.80 -8.35 -6.07
N ASN A 32 8.55 -7.36 -6.53
CA ASN A 32 9.58 -7.55 -7.54
C ASN A 32 10.70 -8.44 -7.02
N GLU A 33 11.09 -8.27 -5.76
CA GLU A 33 12.11 -9.12 -5.14
C GLU A 33 11.65 -10.57 -5.05
N LEU A 34 10.41 -10.79 -4.62
CA LEU A 34 9.84 -12.13 -4.55
C LEU A 34 9.75 -12.77 -5.94
N ALA A 35 9.31 -12.00 -6.93
CA ALA A 35 9.22 -12.45 -8.31
C ALA A 35 10.60 -12.84 -8.87
N ARG A 36 11.63 -12.10 -8.48
CA ARG A 36 13.00 -12.40 -8.88
C ARG A 36 13.47 -13.73 -8.28
N LEU A 37 13.11 -14.00 -7.03
CA LEU A 37 13.49 -15.24 -6.34
C LEU A 37 12.69 -16.46 -6.81
N CYS A 38 11.50 -16.23 -7.36
CA CYS A 38 10.60 -17.30 -7.80
C CYS A 38 10.21 -17.09 -9.27
N PRO A 39 11.13 -17.29 -10.22
CA PRO A 39 10.88 -16.96 -11.64
C PRO A 39 9.69 -17.69 -12.25
N THR A 40 9.41 -18.92 -11.83
CA THR A 40 8.29 -19.70 -12.35
C THR A 40 6.93 -19.14 -11.93
N LEU A 41 6.91 -18.35 -10.85
CA LEU A 41 5.68 -17.74 -10.31
C LEU A 41 5.65 -16.22 -10.51
N GLN A 42 6.58 -15.69 -11.29
CA GLN A 42 6.76 -14.24 -11.45
C GLN A 42 5.46 -13.54 -11.83
N LYS A 43 4.78 -14.04 -12.86
CA LYS A 43 3.54 -13.44 -13.33
C LYS A 43 2.44 -13.51 -12.26
N SER A 44 2.29 -14.67 -11.63
CA SER A 44 1.29 -14.87 -10.59
C SER A 44 1.52 -13.95 -9.40
N ILE A 45 2.78 -13.77 -9.00
CA ILE A 45 3.14 -12.90 -7.88
C ILE A 45 2.80 -11.43 -8.20
N LYS A 46 3.14 -10.97 -9.39
CA LYS A 46 2.86 -9.60 -9.82
C LYS A 46 1.34 -9.36 -9.98
N ASP A 47 0.63 -10.32 -10.57
CA ASP A 47 -0.82 -10.23 -10.75
C ASP A 47 -1.54 -10.20 -9.40
N ARG A 48 -1.10 -11.03 -8.46
CA ARG A 48 -1.68 -11.04 -7.11
C ARG A 48 -1.57 -9.67 -6.45
N THR A 49 -0.41 -9.05 -6.53
CA THR A 49 -0.20 -7.73 -5.94
C THR A 49 -1.08 -6.67 -6.58
N ALA A 50 -1.13 -6.62 -7.92
CA ALA A 50 -1.96 -5.67 -8.64
C ALA A 50 -3.43 -5.85 -8.29
N ASN A 51 -3.90 -7.09 -8.27
CA ASN A 51 -5.30 -7.42 -7.96
C ASN A 51 -5.64 -7.09 -6.51
N PHE A 52 -4.71 -7.33 -5.59
CA PHE A 52 -4.92 -7.02 -4.18
C PHE A 52 -5.04 -5.52 -3.94
N ILE A 53 -4.18 -4.72 -4.58
CA ILE A 53 -4.24 -3.26 -4.44
C ILE A 53 -5.58 -2.74 -4.96
N LYS A 54 -6.02 -3.22 -6.11
CA LYS A 54 -7.32 -2.82 -6.69
C LYS A 54 -8.48 -3.27 -5.80
N PHE A 55 -8.46 -4.52 -5.36
CA PHE A 55 -9.49 -5.08 -4.49
C PHE A 55 -9.59 -4.27 -3.19
N THR A 56 -8.46 -3.95 -2.60
CA THR A 56 -8.41 -3.19 -1.34
C THR A 56 -9.05 -1.82 -1.51
N LYS A 57 -8.75 -1.13 -2.60
CA LYS A 57 -9.35 0.17 -2.90
C LYS A 57 -10.86 0.07 -3.03
N ASP A 58 -11.34 -0.90 -3.80
CA ASP A 58 -12.77 -1.09 -4.02
C ASP A 58 -13.49 -1.53 -2.75
N ASP A 59 -12.90 -2.47 -2.01
CA ASP A 59 -13.47 -2.99 -0.77
C ASP A 59 -13.60 -1.88 0.29
N CYS A 60 -12.57 -1.08 0.45
CA CYS A 60 -12.61 0.03 1.40
C CYS A 60 -13.60 1.11 0.99
N ALA A 61 -13.73 1.39 -0.31
CA ALA A 61 -14.72 2.34 -0.81
C ALA A 61 -16.14 1.85 -0.53
N ILE A 62 -16.40 0.58 -0.73
CA ILE A 62 -17.73 -0.02 -0.48
C ILE A 62 -18.02 -0.04 1.01
N SER A 63 -17.06 -0.46 1.83
CA SER A 63 -17.24 -0.54 3.28
C SER A 63 -17.58 0.81 3.91
N PHE A 64 -17.03 1.89 3.37
CA PHE A 64 -17.29 3.24 3.87
C PHE A 64 -18.18 4.06 2.94
N GLY A 65 -18.89 3.38 2.03
CA GLY A 65 -19.78 4.04 1.09
C GLY A 65 -20.90 4.86 1.76
N TYR A 66 -21.30 4.47 2.97
CA TYR A 66 -22.29 5.22 3.74
C TYR A 66 -21.81 6.62 4.14
N LEU A 67 -20.51 6.89 4.04
CA LEU A 67 -19.91 8.19 4.31
C LEU A 67 -19.71 9.05 3.07
N LEU A 68 -20.10 8.54 1.89
CA LEU A 68 -19.97 9.30 0.63
C LEU A 68 -20.63 10.67 0.76
N GLY A 69 -19.92 11.69 0.28
CA GLY A 69 -20.38 13.08 0.37
C GLY A 69 -20.03 13.76 1.69
N THR A 70 -19.46 13.02 2.66
CA THR A 70 -19.00 13.62 3.92
C THR A 70 -17.48 13.78 3.89
N LYS A 71 -16.96 14.61 4.79
CA LYS A 71 -15.52 14.81 4.94
C LYS A 71 -14.80 13.57 5.48
N ALA A 72 -15.53 12.69 6.15
CA ALA A 72 -14.95 11.51 6.77
C ALA A 72 -14.63 10.40 5.76
N PHE A 73 -15.28 10.38 4.58
CA PHE A 73 -15.14 9.30 3.61
C PHE A 73 -13.67 9.10 3.20
N GLY A 74 -13.01 10.17 2.77
CA GLY A 74 -11.64 10.10 2.29
C GLY A 74 -10.67 9.57 3.34
N SER A 75 -10.80 10.07 4.56
CA SER A 75 -9.93 9.66 5.68
C SER A 75 -10.16 8.19 6.05
N GLU A 76 -11.40 7.77 6.18
CA GLU A 76 -11.74 6.39 6.57
C GLU A 76 -11.34 5.39 5.48
N GLN A 77 -11.57 5.73 4.21
CA GLN A 77 -11.17 4.90 3.08
C GLN A 77 -9.65 4.74 3.05
N THR A 78 -8.92 5.82 3.23
CA THR A 78 -7.45 5.81 3.21
C THR A 78 -6.90 4.96 4.35
N ASN A 79 -7.43 5.11 5.55
CA ASN A 79 -7.02 4.31 6.71
C ASN A 79 -7.30 2.82 6.49
N CYS A 80 -8.45 2.50 5.93
CA CYS A 80 -8.81 1.13 5.60
C CYS A 80 -7.81 0.51 4.64
N GLN A 81 -7.48 1.22 3.55
CA GLN A 81 -6.49 0.75 2.58
C GLN A 81 -5.12 0.56 3.23
N SER A 82 -4.69 1.53 4.03
CA SER A 82 -3.40 1.49 4.70
C SER A 82 -3.26 0.26 5.58
N GLN A 83 -4.28 -0.07 6.36
CA GLN A 83 -4.26 -1.23 7.25
C GLN A 83 -4.18 -2.54 6.46
N LYS A 84 -4.94 -2.66 5.39
CA LYS A 84 -4.93 -3.86 4.53
C LYS A 84 -3.60 -4.01 3.81
N LEU A 85 -3.02 -2.91 3.35
CA LEU A 85 -1.72 -2.93 2.68
C LEU A 85 -0.59 -3.29 3.66
N LYS A 86 -0.68 -2.86 4.91
CA LYS A 86 0.29 -3.27 5.94
C LYS A 86 0.27 -4.78 6.16
N ALA A 87 -0.91 -5.37 6.21
CA ALA A 87 -1.04 -6.82 6.37
C ALA A 87 -0.44 -7.56 5.17
N PHE A 88 -0.67 -7.06 3.96
CA PHE A 88 -0.11 -7.64 2.75
C PHE A 88 1.40 -7.50 2.69
N GLU A 89 1.93 -6.33 3.10
CA GLU A 89 3.37 -6.10 3.18
C GLU A 89 4.03 -7.11 4.13
N SER A 90 3.42 -7.36 5.29
CA SER A 90 3.92 -8.34 6.25
C SER A 90 3.93 -9.74 5.65
N LYS A 91 2.90 -10.09 4.89
CA LYS A 91 2.83 -11.37 4.18
C LYS A 91 3.96 -11.51 3.15
N LEU A 92 4.21 -10.45 2.38
CA LEU A 92 5.31 -10.46 1.41
C LEU A 92 6.66 -10.64 2.08
N LYS A 93 6.88 -9.98 3.22
CA LYS A 93 8.14 -10.12 3.97
C LYS A 93 8.32 -11.54 4.48
N GLU A 94 7.25 -12.16 4.96
CA GLU A 94 7.27 -13.55 5.40
C GLU A 94 7.60 -14.48 4.22
N GLU A 95 6.95 -14.29 3.08
CA GLU A 95 7.20 -15.08 1.88
C GLU A 95 8.64 -14.90 1.38
N LEU A 96 9.17 -13.68 1.45
CA LEU A 96 10.57 -13.44 1.09
C LEU A 96 11.53 -14.19 2.02
N GLY A 97 11.26 -14.17 3.33
CA GLY A 97 12.04 -14.91 4.29
C GLY A 97 12.06 -16.39 3.98
N ASN A 98 10.91 -16.96 3.67
CA ASN A 98 10.78 -18.38 3.32
C ASN A 98 11.50 -18.71 2.02
N SER A 99 11.47 -17.82 1.03
CA SER A 99 12.11 -18.04 -0.26
C SER A 99 13.63 -17.95 -0.22
N ARG A 100 14.19 -17.29 0.80
CA ARG A 100 15.64 -17.17 0.99
C ARG A 100 16.26 -18.31 1.78
N ILE A 101 15.43 -19.14 2.40
CA ILE A 101 15.92 -20.33 3.12
C ILE A 101 16.25 -21.40 2.10
N PRO A 102 17.52 -21.90 2.10
CA PRO A 102 17.92 -22.94 1.15
C PRO A 102 17.24 -24.29 1.40
#